data_79309564de224b9207ee76e97e9336b6
#
_entry.id   79309564de224b9207ee76e97e9336b6
#
_cell.length_a   1.000
_cell.length_b   1.000
_cell.length_c   1.000
_cell.angle_alpha   90.00
_cell.angle_beta   90.00
_cell.angle_gamma   90.00
#
_symmetry.space_group_name_H-M   'P 1'
#
loop_
_entity.id
_entity.type
_entity.pdbx_description
1 polymer ?
#
loop_
_entity_poly.entity_id
_entity_poly.type
_entity_poly.pdbx_seq_one_letter_code
_entity_poly.pdbx_strand_id
1 'polypeptide(L)'
;METKGRGADYFQKNYGLTLPHTDVVAASELIEPCAALDLGCGMGRNSLFLNELGFTMTSVDANPNAIESLKTVIETESIEGITPFLYNINDATLDGGYGFIFSTVVFMFLEAERIPYIIRNMQQSTAVGGYNLIVSAMHTDKYPCHQGFSFTFGEGELADYYKNWELVTYNENVGELHRTDENGNRIQLQFATMLAKRIA
;
A
#
# COMPACT_ATOMS: atom_id res chain seq x y z
N MET A 1 -1.53 0.49 -21.85
CA MET A 1 -0.28 1.26 -21.69
C MET A 1 0.90 0.36 -21.95
N GLU A 2 1.84 0.75 -22.81
CA GLU A 2 3.06 -0.03 -23.01
C GLU A 2 3.99 0.24 -21.82
N THR A 3 4.39 -0.81 -21.12
CA THR A 3 5.46 -0.75 -20.12
C THR A 3 6.77 -0.32 -20.79
N LYS A 4 7.68 0.34 -20.05
CA LYS A 4 9.02 0.77 -20.56
C LYS A 4 9.92 -0.40 -21.02
N GLY A 5 9.34 -1.54 -21.38
CA GLY A 5 10.00 -2.70 -21.96
C GLY A 5 10.44 -3.78 -20.98
N ARG A 6 10.19 -3.61 -19.66
CA ARG A 6 10.44 -4.65 -18.66
C ARG A 6 9.18 -5.52 -18.49
N GLY A 7 9.32 -6.85 -18.54
CA GLY A 7 8.20 -7.76 -18.27
C GLY A 7 7.69 -7.63 -16.83
N ALA A 8 6.44 -8.01 -16.59
CA ALA A 8 5.77 -7.89 -15.28
C ALA A 8 6.51 -8.58 -14.11
N ASP A 9 7.34 -9.58 -14.40
CA ASP A 9 8.14 -10.35 -13.43
C ASP A 9 9.63 -9.96 -13.43
N TYR A 10 10.02 -8.88 -14.12
CA TYR A 10 11.41 -8.47 -14.26
C TYR A 10 12.09 -8.26 -12.91
N PHE A 11 11.51 -7.47 -12.03
CA PHE A 11 12.09 -7.17 -10.72
C PHE A 11 12.06 -8.39 -9.78
N GLN A 12 11.11 -9.30 -9.95
CA GLN A 12 11.09 -10.56 -9.23
C GLN A 12 12.30 -11.44 -9.64
N LYS A 13 12.55 -11.59 -10.93
CA LYS A 13 13.63 -12.43 -11.46
C LYS A 13 15.03 -11.89 -11.16
N ASN A 14 15.20 -10.57 -11.24
CA ASN A 14 16.53 -9.96 -11.15
C ASN A 14 16.88 -9.50 -9.72
N TYR A 15 15.91 -9.19 -8.89
CA TYR A 15 16.11 -8.61 -7.54
C TYR A 15 15.42 -9.40 -6.43
N GLY A 16 14.74 -10.51 -6.75
CA GLY A 16 14.05 -11.33 -5.77
C GLY A 16 12.82 -10.65 -5.12
N LEU A 17 12.30 -9.58 -5.73
CA LEU A 17 11.09 -8.92 -5.23
C LEU A 17 9.87 -9.82 -5.45
N THR A 18 8.88 -9.69 -4.57
CA THR A 18 7.57 -10.29 -4.84
C THR A 18 6.85 -9.52 -5.95
N LEU A 19 5.88 -10.15 -6.60
CA LEU A 19 5.02 -9.47 -7.57
C LEU A 19 4.26 -8.29 -6.92
N PRO A 20 3.86 -7.26 -7.70
CA PRO A 20 3.02 -6.17 -7.20
C PRO A 20 1.76 -6.70 -6.54
N HIS A 21 1.24 -5.97 -5.57
CA HIS A 21 -0.02 -6.34 -4.91
C HIS A 21 -1.17 -6.30 -5.91
N THR A 22 -2.02 -7.33 -5.92
CA THR A 22 -3.12 -7.46 -6.88
C THR A 22 -4.07 -6.26 -6.87
N ASP A 23 -4.33 -5.70 -5.70
CA ASP A 23 -5.20 -4.52 -5.57
C ASP A 23 -4.53 -3.23 -6.11
N VAL A 24 -3.19 -3.14 -6.06
CA VAL A 24 -2.45 -2.03 -6.71
C VAL A 24 -2.52 -2.18 -8.22
N VAL A 25 -2.40 -3.41 -8.74
CA VAL A 25 -2.56 -3.68 -10.17
C VAL A 25 -3.97 -3.30 -10.62
N ALA A 26 -5.01 -3.77 -9.91
CA ALA A 26 -6.40 -3.43 -10.23
C ALA A 26 -6.67 -1.91 -10.15
N ALA A 27 -6.13 -1.21 -9.14
CA ALA A 27 -6.26 0.24 -9.02
C ALA A 27 -5.60 0.98 -10.20
N SER A 28 -4.45 0.50 -10.68
CA SER A 28 -3.73 1.12 -11.81
C SER A 28 -4.48 1.04 -13.15
N GLU A 29 -5.47 0.16 -13.27
CA GLU A 29 -6.36 0.09 -14.44
C GLU A 29 -7.43 1.19 -14.44
N LEU A 30 -7.71 1.76 -13.25
CA LEU A 30 -8.75 2.79 -13.05
C LEU A 30 -8.17 4.20 -12.90
N ILE A 31 -6.89 4.31 -12.54
CA ILE A 31 -6.24 5.57 -12.19
C ILE A 31 -5.20 5.92 -13.27
N GLU A 32 -5.40 7.07 -13.91
CA GLU A 32 -4.41 7.60 -14.85
C GLU A 32 -3.09 7.94 -14.14
N PRO A 33 -1.92 7.77 -14.80
CA PRO A 33 -0.62 8.09 -14.21
C PRO A 33 -0.57 9.50 -13.63
N CYS A 34 -0.15 9.58 -12.36
CA CYS A 34 -0.10 10.81 -11.58
C CYS A 34 1.02 10.74 -10.55
N ALA A 35 1.15 11.79 -9.73
CA ALA A 35 1.98 11.73 -8.53
C ALA A 35 1.34 10.77 -7.52
N ALA A 36 2.07 9.71 -7.13
CA ALA A 36 1.59 8.70 -6.21
C ALA A 36 2.53 8.51 -5.01
N LEU A 37 1.95 8.11 -3.88
CA LEU A 37 2.65 7.88 -2.62
C LEU A 37 2.44 6.43 -2.15
N ASP A 38 3.54 5.68 -1.99
CA ASP A 38 3.57 4.32 -1.45
C ASP A 38 3.99 4.38 0.03
N LEU A 39 3.01 4.19 0.92
CA LEU A 39 3.20 4.19 2.38
C LEU A 39 3.55 2.79 2.88
N GLY A 40 4.81 2.58 3.26
CA GLY A 40 5.34 1.27 3.62
C GLY A 40 5.76 0.50 2.37
N CYS A 41 6.55 1.15 1.53
CA CYS A 41 6.93 0.64 0.21
C CYS A 41 7.78 -0.63 0.26
N GLY A 42 8.39 -0.96 1.41
CA GLY A 42 9.38 -2.02 1.51
C GLY A 42 10.49 -1.82 0.47
N MET A 43 10.85 -2.88 -0.23
CA MET A 43 11.85 -2.82 -1.32
C MET A 43 11.28 -2.31 -2.66
N GLY A 44 10.06 -1.74 -2.67
CA GLY A 44 9.52 -0.97 -3.79
C GLY A 44 8.77 -1.75 -4.87
N ARG A 45 8.30 -2.99 -4.61
CA ARG A 45 7.60 -3.81 -5.62
C ARG A 45 6.44 -3.07 -6.32
N ASN A 46 5.63 -2.35 -5.55
CA ASN A 46 4.49 -1.60 -6.08
C ASN A 46 4.94 -0.30 -6.75
N SER A 47 5.90 0.40 -6.13
CA SER A 47 6.46 1.64 -6.66
C SER A 47 7.12 1.44 -8.02
N LEU A 48 7.94 0.39 -8.17
CA LEU A 48 8.60 0.03 -9.43
C LEU A 48 7.57 -0.31 -10.51
N PHE A 49 6.55 -1.09 -10.16
CA PHE A 49 5.47 -1.44 -11.07
C PHE A 49 4.70 -0.21 -11.56
N LEU A 50 4.26 0.67 -10.66
CA LEU A 50 3.50 1.86 -11.03
C LEU A 50 4.36 2.85 -11.83
N ASN A 51 5.65 2.96 -11.53
CA ASN A 51 6.55 3.79 -12.32
C ASN A 51 6.70 3.30 -13.77
N GLU A 52 6.74 1.99 -14.01
CA GLU A 52 6.70 1.42 -15.37
C GLU A 52 5.43 1.81 -16.14
N LEU A 53 4.34 2.07 -15.43
CA LEU A 53 3.08 2.57 -16.01
C LEU A 53 3.05 4.10 -16.15
N GLY A 54 4.11 4.81 -15.75
CA GLY A 54 4.24 6.27 -15.91
C GLY A 54 3.86 7.10 -14.68
N PHE A 55 3.59 6.48 -13.52
CA PHE A 55 3.40 7.22 -12.28
C PHE A 55 4.72 7.81 -11.78
N THR A 56 4.65 9.01 -11.18
CA THR A 56 5.77 9.59 -10.42
C THR A 56 5.61 9.19 -8.95
N MET A 57 6.59 8.47 -8.42
CA MET A 57 6.46 7.81 -7.13
C MET A 57 7.22 8.54 -6.03
N THR A 58 6.54 8.77 -4.91
CA THR A 58 7.13 8.98 -3.60
C THR A 58 7.01 7.67 -2.83
N SER A 59 8.13 7.10 -2.36
CA SER A 59 8.15 5.76 -1.76
C SER A 59 8.76 5.82 -0.38
N VAL A 60 7.99 5.53 0.65
CA VAL A 60 8.44 5.70 2.03
C VAL A 60 8.32 4.42 2.85
N ASP A 61 9.31 4.18 3.68
CA ASP A 61 9.34 3.08 4.64
C ASP A 61 10.17 3.47 5.88
N ALA A 62 9.87 2.88 7.03
CA ALA A 62 10.65 3.07 8.25
C ALA A 62 11.92 2.21 8.31
N ASN A 63 12.03 1.19 7.43
CA ASN A 63 13.18 0.29 7.39
C ASN A 63 14.27 0.86 6.46
N PRO A 64 15.43 1.27 7.01
CA PRO A 64 16.51 1.84 6.21
C PRO A 64 17.08 0.85 5.19
N ASN A 65 17.10 -0.46 5.51
CA ASN A 65 17.61 -1.47 4.58
C ASN A 65 16.67 -1.64 3.37
N ALA A 66 15.38 -1.51 3.56
CA ALA A 66 14.39 -1.57 2.48
C ALA A 66 14.55 -0.37 1.53
N ILE A 67 14.68 0.83 2.09
CA ILE A 67 14.92 2.06 1.32
C ILE A 67 16.25 1.99 0.54
N GLU A 68 17.31 1.50 1.16
CA GLU A 68 18.61 1.35 0.49
C GLU A 68 18.56 0.32 -0.64
N SER A 69 17.85 -0.80 -0.44
CA SER A 69 17.61 -1.79 -1.49
C SER A 69 16.86 -1.17 -2.68
N LEU A 70 15.82 -0.38 -2.43
CA LEU A 70 15.07 0.31 -3.49
C LEU A 70 15.96 1.31 -4.25
N LYS A 71 16.78 2.10 -3.55
CA LYS A 71 17.75 3.01 -4.16
C LYS A 71 18.73 2.27 -5.06
N THR A 72 19.27 1.14 -4.59
CA THR A 72 20.18 0.30 -5.39
C THR A 72 19.53 -0.15 -6.69
N VAL A 73 18.26 -0.57 -6.66
CA VAL A 73 17.53 -0.95 -7.89
C VAL A 73 17.36 0.26 -8.81
N ILE A 74 16.95 1.41 -8.27
CA ILE A 74 16.76 2.66 -9.02
C ILE A 74 18.06 3.06 -9.75
N GLU A 75 19.19 3.07 -9.04
CA GLU A 75 20.49 3.43 -9.59
C GLU A 75 20.97 2.42 -10.64
N THR A 76 20.88 1.12 -10.34
CA THR A 76 21.33 0.04 -11.25
C THR A 76 20.55 0.05 -12.56
N GLU A 77 19.25 0.30 -12.49
CA GLU A 77 18.35 0.28 -13.64
C GLU A 77 18.18 1.67 -14.28
N SER A 78 18.85 2.71 -13.74
CA SER A 78 18.71 4.11 -14.18
C SER A 78 17.24 4.54 -14.26
N ILE A 79 16.47 4.22 -13.20
CA ILE A 79 15.04 4.55 -13.11
C ILE A 79 14.87 6.00 -12.68
N GLU A 80 14.08 6.75 -13.43
CA GLU A 80 13.67 8.12 -13.10
C GLU A 80 12.23 8.13 -12.57
N GLY A 81 11.89 9.14 -11.75
CA GLY A 81 10.53 9.36 -11.30
C GLY A 81 10.13 8.55 -10.05
N ILE A 82 11.10 7.94 -9.34
CA ILE A 82 10.89 7.37 -8.01
C ILE A 82 11.79 8.10 -7.00
N THR A 83 11.19 8.62 -5.92
CA THR A 83 11.89 9.28 -4.81
C THR A 83 11.70 8.48 -3.53
N PRO A 84 12.65 7.62 -3.14
CA PRO A 84 12.57 6.86 -1.90
C PRO A 84 13.19 7.62 -0.74
N PHE A 85 12.52 7.64 0.43
CA PHE A 85 13.11 8.17 1.66
C PHE A 85 12.61 7.47 2.92
N LEU A 86 13.42 7.55 3.99
CA LEU A 86 13.09 7.00 5.29
C LEU A 86 12.01 7.84 5.96
N TYR A 87 10.91 7.20 6.36
CA TYR A 87 9.81 7.89 7.02
C TYR A 87 9.03 6.95 7.95
N ASN A 88 8.75 7.43 9.16
CA ASN A 88 7.86 6.75 10.08
C ASN A 88 6.41 7.19 9.83
N ILE A 89 5.59 6.28 9.33
CA ILE A 89 4.18 6.55 9.01
C ILE A 89 3.39 7.03 10.24
N ASN A 90 3.77 6.60 11.45
CA ASN A 90 3.13 7.04 12.69
C ASN A 90 3.24 8.56 12.94
N ASP A 91 4.19 9.27 12.31
CA ASP A 91 4.33 10.72 12.44
C ASP A 91 3.15 11.47 11.80
N ALA A 92 2.55 10.91 10.76
CA ALA A 92 1.38 11.46 10.06
C ALA A 92 1.57 12.93 9.64
N THR A 93 2.74 13.23 9.04
CA THR A 93 3.16 14.62 8.68
C THR A 93 3.47 14.77 7.19
N LEU A 94 3.06 13.80 6.36
CA LEU A 94 3.24 13.91 4.91
C LEU A 94 2.40 15.06 4.37
N ASP A 95 2.99 15.82 3.47
CA ASP A 95 2.35 16.89 2.74
C ASP A 95 2.44 16.61 1.24
N GLY A 96 1.45 17.07 0.50
CA GLY A 96 1.43 16.89 -0.94
C GLY A 96 0.01 16.95 -1.51
N GLY A 97 -0.12 16.87 -2.81
CA GLY A 97 -1.39 16.79 -3.54
C GLY A 97 -1.35 15.56 -4.44
N TYR A 98 -1.20 14.39 -3.84
CA TYR A 98 -1.08 13.13 -4.58
C TYR A 98 -2.39 12.76 -5.27
N GLY A 99 -2.31 12.29 -6.50
CA GLY A 99 -3.43 11.70 -7.20
C GLY A 99 -3.74 10.28 -6.71
N PHE A 100 -2.75 9.58 -6.15
CA PHE A 100 -2.92 8.24 -5.60
C PHE A 100 -2.05 8.03 -4.36
N ILE A 101 -2.64 7.68 -3.23
CA ILE A 101 -1.94 7.26 -2.01
C ILE A 101 -2.35 5.84 -1.68
N PHE A 102 -1.38 4.96 -1.44
CA PHE A 102 -1.71 3.59 -1.09
C PHE A 102 -0.80 3.02 -0.01
N SER A 103 -1.35 2.04 0.71
CA SER A 103 -0.65 1.26 1.72
C SER A 103 -1.18 -0.17 1.73
N THR A 104 -0.31 -1.14 1.46
CA THR A 104 -0.69 -2.55 1.37
C THR A 104 0.01 -3.38 2.41
N VAL A 105 -0.76 -3.99 3.33
CA VAL A 105 -0.26 -4.90 4.36
C VAL A 105 0.72 -4.23 5.34
N VAL A 106 0.46 -2.97 5.72
CA VAL A 106 1.33 -2.14 6.57
C VAL A 106 0.62 -1.71 7.85
N PHE A 107 -0.64 -1.31 7.79
CA PHE A 107 -1.38 -0.73 8.93
C PHE A 107 -1.34 -1.61 10.18
N MET A 108 -1.30 -2.93 10.02
CA MET A 108 -1.22 -3.89 11.12
C MET A 108 0.06 -3.78 11.98
N PHE A 109 1.07 -3.05 11.51
CA PHE A 109 2.34 -2.81 12.21
C PHE A 109 2.45 -1.42 12.80
N LEU A 110 1.45 -0.55 12.56
CA LEU A 110 1.43 0.83 13.05
C LEU A 110 0.84 0.91 14.46
N GLU A 111 1.13 2.01 15.15
CA GLU A 111 0.59 2.27 16.49
C GLU A 111 -0.93 2.51 16.41
N ALA A 112 -1.71 1.75 17.15
CA ALA A 112 -3.19 1.77 17.08
C ALA A 112 -3.77 3.18 17.31
N GLU A 113 -3.22 3.93 18.28
CA GLU A 113 -3.64 5.29 18.59
C GLU A 113 -3.30 6.30 17.48
N ARG A 114 -2.38 5.96 16.57
CA ARG A 114 -1.98 6.82 15.46
C ARG A 114 -2.85 6.63 14.21
N ILE A 115 -3.55 5.53 14.08
CA ILE A 115 -4.35 5.19 12.89
C ILE A 115 -5.30 6.32 12.44
N PRO A 116 -6.11 6.95 13.33
CA PRO A 116 -7.00 8.03 12.90
C PRO A 116 -6.26 9.24 12.33
N TYR A 117 -5.05 9.52 12.84
CA TYR A 117 -4.21 10.64 12.36
C TYR A 117 -3.58 10.30 11.02
N ILE A 118 -3.11 9.07 10.85
CA ILE A 118 -2.51 8.58 9.60
C ILE A 118 -3.54 8.62 8.47
N ILE A 119 -4.74 8.09 8.69
CA ILE A 119 -5.82 8.11 7.70
C ILE A 119 -6.19 9.55 7.35
N ARG A 120 -6.34 10.42 8.35
CA ARG A 120 -6.61 11.84 8.11
C ARG A 120 -5.50 12.50 7.29
N ASN A 121 -4.24 12.21 7.58
CA ASN A 121 -3.10 12.75 6.81
C ASN A 121 -3.13 12.25 5.37
N MET A 122 -3.42 10.96 5.12
CA MET A 122 -3.63 10.44 3.76
C MET A 122 -4.75 11.21 3.04
N GLN A 123 -5.90 11.38 3.70
CA GLN A 123 -7.05 12.09 3.12
C GLN A 123 -6.72 13.56 2.78
N GLN A 124 -6.00 14.26 3.66
CA GLN A 124 -5.60 15.65 3.45
C GLN A 124 -4.58 15.80 2.33
N SER A 125 -3.66 14.84 2.20
CA SER A 125 -2.59 14.82 1.19
C SER A 125 -3.05 14.30 -0.18
N THR A 126 -4.30 13.83 -0.30
CA THR A 126 -4.85 13.39 -1.58
C THR A 126 -5.53 14.56 -2.29
N ALA A 127 -5.24 14.77 -3.56
CA ALA A 127 -5.91 15.78 -4.39
C ALA A 127 -7.41 15.46 -4.55
N VAL A 128 -8.24 16.49 -4.77
CA VAL A 128 -9.65 16.27 -5.17
C VAL A 128 -9.67 15.47 -6.47
N GLY A 129 -10.48 14.42 -6.54
CA GLY A 129 -10.50 13.45 -7.64
C GLY A 129 -9.45 12.35 -7.52
N GLY A 130 -8.52 12.45 -6.57
CA GLY A 130 -7.50 11.44 -6.29
C GLY A 130 -8.04 10.26 -5.45
N TYR A 131 -7.21 9.26 -5.22
CA TYR A 131 -7.61 7.98 -4.65
C TYR A 131 -6.74 7.58 -3.47
N ASN A 132 -7.35 6.88 -2.51
CA ASN A 132 -6.63 6.13 -1.46
C ASN A 132 -6.94 4.65 -1.57
N LEU A 133 -5.89 3.81 -1.53
CA LEU A 133 -6.01 2.35 -1.42
C LEU A 133 -5.38 1.89 -0.09
N ILE A 134 -6.15 1.16 0.70
CA ILE A 134 -5.66 0.53 1.93
C ILE A 134 -6.03 -0.96 1.90
N VAL A 135 -5.03 -1.80 2.16
CA VAL A 135 -5.20 -3.24 2.39
C VAL A 135 -4.56 -3.59 3.72
N SER A 136 -5.34 -4.07 4.68
CA SER A 136 -4.82 -4.41 6.00
C SER A 136 -5.61 -5.52 6.68
N ALA A 137 -4.95 -6.25 7.60
CA ALA A 137 -5.56 -7.30 8.39
C ALA A 137 -6.69 -6.76 9.29
N MET A 138 -7.66 -7.62 9.53
CA MET A 138 -8.80 -7.38 10.40
C MET A 138 -8.78 -8.33 11.60
N HIS A 139 -9.54 -7.96 12.62
CA HIS A 139 -9.92 -8.83 13.72
C HIS A 139 -11.44 -8.81 13.84
N THR A 140 -12.09 -9.93 13.61
CA THR A 140 -13.54 -10.08 13.72
C THR A 140 -13.88 -11.31 14.54
N ASP A 141 -15.11 -11.39 15.05
CA ASP A 141 -15.56 -12.57 15.82
C ASP A 141 -15.44 -13.86 15.00
N LYS A 142 -15.69 -13.76 13.70
CA LYS A 142 -15.63 -14.91 12.79
C LYS A 142 -14.19 -15.32 12.43
N TYR A 143 -13.30 -14.33 12.32
CA TYR A 143 -11.89 -14.52 11.99
C TYR A 143 -11.00 -13.75 12.97
N PRO A 144 -10.85 -14.26 14.21
CA PRO A 144 -10.03 -13.61 15.21
C PRO A 144 -8.55 -13.63 14.79
N CYS A 145 -7.91 -12.46 14.83
CA CYS A 145 -6.49 -12.34 14.52
C CYS A 145 -5.64 -12.59 15.76
N HIS A 146 -4.82 -13.63 15.74
CA HIS A 146 -3.90 -14.00 16.83
C HIS A 146 -2.43 -13.77 16.47
N GLN A 147 -2.13 -12.90 15.46
CA GLN A 147 -0.79 -12.74 14.91
C GLN A 147 0.11 -11.77 15.71
N GLY A 148 -0.38 -11.19 16.79
CA GLY A 148 0.38 -10.21 17.58
C GLY A 148 0.63 -8.90 16.84
N PHE A 149 -0.27 -8.53 15.92
CA PHE A 149 -0.23 -7.23 15.25
C PHE A 149 -0.54 -6.10 16.24
N SER A 150 0.08 -4.92 16.01
CA SER A 150 -0.15 -3.73 16.84
C SER A 150 -1.56 -3.15 16.62
N PHE A 151 -2.11 -3.34 15.41
CA PHE A 151 -3.44 -2.87 15.03
C PHE A 151 -4.11 -3.84 14.05
N THR A 152 -5.43 -3.91 14.07
CA THR A 152 -6.26 -4.57 13.07
C THR A 152 -7.59 -3.84 12.99
N PHE A 153 -8.14 -3.70 11.78
CA PHE A 153 -9.47 -3.09 11.62
C PHE A 153 -10.57 -4.03 12.15
N GLY A 154 -11.60 -3.43 12.76
CA GLY A 154 -12.89 -4.08 13.01
C GLY A 154 -13.75 -4.11 11.75
N GLU A 155 -14.90 -4.83 11.82
CA GLU A 155 -15.88 -4.89 10.73
C GLU A 155 -16.44 -3.49 10.40
N GLY A 156 -16.38 -3.09 9.14
CA GLY A 156 -16.85 -1.78 8.65
C GLY A 156 -15.97 -0.58 9.04
N GLU A 157 -15.01 -0.74 9.94
CA GLU A 157 -14.25 0.39 10.51
C GLU A 157 -13.48 1.19 9.43
N LEU A 158 -12.85 0.52 8.47
CA LEU A 158 -12.13 1.21 7.42
C LEU A 158 -13.07 2.01 6.51
N ALA A 159 -14.26 1.50 6.20
CA ALA A 159 -15.27 2.22 5.43
C ALA A 159 -15.77 3.46 6.16
N ASP A 160 -15.94 3.39 7.49
CA ASP A 160 -16.38 4.52 8.30
C ASP A 160 -15.41 5.71 8.26
N TYR A 161 -14.11 5.47 8.17
CA TYR A 161 -13.11 6.53 7.96
C TYR A 161 -13.30 7.28 6.63
N TYR A 162 -13.84 6.60 5.61
CA TYR A 162 -14.02 7.13 4.26
C TYR A 162 -15.48 7.38 3.86
N LYS A 163 -16.40 7.47 4.82
CA LYS A 163 -17.86 7.68 4.58
C LYS A 163 -18.24 8.92 3.75
N ASN A 164 -17.33 9.91 3.67
CA ASN A 164 -17.51 11.12 2.86
C ASN A 164 -16.78 11.05 1.50
N TRP A 165 -16.23 9.88 1.16
CA TRP A 165 -15.57 9.61 -0.11
C TRP A 165 -16.43 8.65 -0.94
N GLU A 166 -16.17 8.58 -2.23
CA GLU A 166 -16.75 7.54 -3.08
C GLU A 166 -15.98 6.24 -2.87
N LEU A 167 -16.61 5.22 -2.31
CA LEU A 167 -16.02 3.88 -2.21
C LEU A 167 -16.11 3.20 -3.58
N VAL A 168 -15.00 3.16 -4.31
CA VAL A 168 -14.91 2.51 -5.64
C VAL A 168 -14.89 1.00 -5.48
N THR A 169 -14.12 0.52 -4.51
CA THR A 169 -14.07 -0.89 -4.10
C THR A 169 -14.00 -0.96 -2.59
N TYR A 170 -14.80 -1.83 -2.00
CA TYR A 170 -14.69 -2.19 -0.60
C TYR A 170 -15.06 -3.66 -0.40
N ASN A 171 -14.19 -4.38 0.28
CA ASN A 171 -14.49 -5.74 0.73
C ASN A 171 -13.71 -6.10 2.00
N GLU A 172 -14.21 -7.12 2.71
CA GLU A 172 -13.60 -7.70 3.91
C GLU A 172 -13.42 -9.20 3.71
N ASN A 173 -12.66 -9.56 2.69
CA ASN A 173 -12.49 -10.93 2.26
C ASN A 173 -11.45 -11.67 3.09
N VAL A 174 -11.63 -12.99 3.18
CA VAL A 174 -10.62 -13.89 3.75
C VAL A 174 -9.46 -14.02 2.77
N GLY A 175 -8.26 -13.80 3.27
CA GLY A 175 -7.01 -14.00 2.56
C GLY A 175 -6.06 -14.88 3.36
N GLU A 176 -4.86 -15.07 2.85
CA GLU A 176 -3.84 -15.92 3.47
C GLU A 176 -2.56 -15.14 3.70
N LEU A 177 -1.96 -15.34 4.87
CA LEU A 177 -0.61 -14.86 5.14
C LEU A 177 0.43 -15.72 4.40
N HIS A 178 1.59 -15.16 4.15
CA HIS A 178 2.75 -15.92 3.67
C HIS A 178 3.33 -16.86 4.75
N ARG A 179 2.85 -16.74 6.01
CA ARG A 179 3.21 -17.61 7.13
C ARG A 179 2.31 -18.83 7.18
N THR A 180 2.84 -19.93 7.72
CA THR A 180 2.11 -21.18 7.98
C THR A 180 1.89 -21.35 9.49
N ASP A 181 0.84 -22.09 9.84
CA ASP A 181 0.59 -22.58 11.18
C ASP A 181 1.54 -23.77 11.54
N GLU A 182 1.39 -24.32 12.73
CA GLU A 182 2.16 -25.48 13.22
C GLU A 182 1.97 -26.75 12.37
N ASN A 183 0.89 -26.82 11.59
CA ASN A 183 0.55 -27.93 10.70
C ASN A 183 1.01 -27.72 9.26
N GLY A 184 1.65 -26.58 8.96
CA GLY A 184 2.11 -26.21 7.63
C GLY A 184 1.02 -25.60 6.72
N ASN A 185 -0.18 -25.33 7.24
CA ASN A 185 -1.23 -24.68 6.48
C ASN A 185 -1.03 -23.15 6.49
N ARG A 186 -1.37 -22.48 5.40
CA ARG A 186 -1.38 -21.02 5.39
C ARG A 186 -2.37 -20.45 6.40
N ILE A 187 -1.92 -19.45 7.17
CA ILE A 187 -2.78 -18.79 8.15
C ILE A 187 -3.78 -17.93 7.41
N GLN A 188 -5.07 -18.24 7.61
CA GLN A 188 -6.17 -17.46 7.07
C GLN A 188 -6.48 -16.27 7.98
N LEU A 189 -6.63 -15.10 7.41
CA LEU A 189 -7.08 -13.87 8.06
C LEU A 189 -8.09 -13.16 7.18
N GLN A 190 -8.94 -12.35 7.80
CA GLN A 190 -9.77 -11.41 7.07
C GLN A 190 -8.98 -10.13 6.81
N PHE A 191 -9.16 -9.55 5.63
CA PHE A 191 -8.52 -8.30 5.22
C PHE A 191 -9.57 -7.29 4.77
N ALA A 192 -9.48 -6.06 5.29
CA ALA A 192 -10.16 -4.92 4.72
C ALA A 192 -9.38 -4.44 3.51
N THR A 193 -10.02 -4.39 2.35
CA THR A 193 -9.51 -3.81 1.11
C THR A 193 -10.44 -2.68 0.69
N MET A 194 -9.89 -1.49 0.54
CA MET A 194 -10.65 -0.30 0.16
C MET A 194 -9.90 0.51 -0.88
N LEU A 195 -10.56 0.82 -2.01
CA LEU A 195 -10.19 1.89 -2.92
C LEU A 195 -11.28 2.98 -2.83
N ALA A 196 -10.91 4.16 -2.36
CA ALA A 196 -11.82 5.29 -2.23
C ALA A 196 -11.34 6.50 -3.03
N LYS A 197 -12.26 7.22 -3.65
CA LYS A 197 -12.00 8.44 -4.43
C LYS A 197 -12.44 9.68 -3.66
N ARG A 198 -11.57 10.69 -3.60
CA ARG A 198 -11.90 11.98 -3.01
C ARG A 198 -12.82 12.78 -3.92
N ILE A 199 -14.02 13.11 -3.46
CA ILE A 199 -15.04 13.85 -4.25
C ILE A 199 -15.10 15.35 -3.94
N ALA A 200 -14.55 15.79 -2.81
CA ALA A 200 -14.51 17.20 -2.39
C ALA A 200 -13.31 17.50 -1.47
#